data_cb116537105bc011b74dc70aa96012a2
#
_entry.id   cb116537105bc011b74dc70aa96012a2
#
_cell.length_a   1.000
_cell.length_b   1.000
_cell.length_c   1.000
_cell.angle_alpha   90.00
_cell.angle_beta   90.00
_cell.angle_gamma   90.00
#
_symmetry.space_group_name_H-M   'P 1'
#
loop_
_entity.id
_entity.type
_entity.pdbx_description
1 polymer ?
#
loop_
_entity_poly.entity_id
_entity_poly.type
_entity_poly.pdbx_seq_one_letter_code
_entity_poly.pdbx_strand_id
1 'polypeptide(L)'
;MDEYYRAVKALPAWLAVPLAQLPAQTAVRVQELRLRIGCAVTFAVQGRQCAASVLPGCPPALAAMRLDALQIEEIFYTLCNGSVHTHERELAEGYLTTAAGNRVGVAGQFVQREGQSIALQKVTSLNLRIARNCAIRLPPELDKLLEQHFTGLLVVGEPGSGKTTLLRTIARTLAERQRLVAVVDERGELFPPEQPLLPLERVGGVDKARAVQMALRTLAPQVILLDELGSLEETMALEQGFFSGVDFIASIHAPDAAQAQCRPQVQTLLQRGMLRQLVVLAGRETPGCIREVRAV
;
A
#
# COMPACT_ATOMS: atom_id res chain seq x y z
N MET A 1 12.68 12.70 6.62
CA MET A 1 13.11 12.73 5.19
C MET A 1 11.91 12.31 4.37
N ASP A 2 11.49 13.10 3.37
CA ASP A 2 10.32 12.83 2.53
C ASP A 2 10.46 11.47 1.80
N GLU A 3 9.36 10.77 1.59
CA GLU A 3 9.31 9.46 0.95
C GLU A 3 9.86 9.47 -0.48
N TYR A 4 9.73 10.60 -1.19
CA TYR A 4 10.36 10.79 -2.49
C TYR A 4 11.86 10.53 -2.43
N TYR A 5 12.55 11.16 -1.48
CA TYR A 5 14.00 11.00 -1.35
C TYR A 5 14.42 9.60 -0.92
N ARG A 6 13.56 8.88 -0.19
CA ARG A 6 13.79 7.46 0.12
C ARG A 6 13.63 6.60 -1.12
N ALA A 7 12.58 6.86 -1.92
CA ALA A 7 12.30 6.10 -3.13
C ALA A 7 13.40 6.26 -4.17
N VAL A 8 13.90 7.47 -4.40
CA VAL A 8 14.95 7.71 -5.39
C VAL A 8 16.31 7.13 -4.99
N LYS A 9 16.58 6.91 -3.70
CA LYS A 9 17.79 6.21 -3.23
C LYS A 9 17.89 4.76 -3.68
N ALA A 10 16.77 4.12 -4.03
CA ALA A 10 16.76 2.77 -4.56
C ALA A 10 17.21 2.69 -6.03
N LEU A 11 17.44 3.81 -6.69
CA LEU A 11 17.87 3.92 -8.08
C LEU A 11 19.42 3.97 -8.17
N PRO A 12 20.00 3.64 -9.35
CA PRO A 12 21.43 3.83 -9.57
C PRO A 12 21.89 5.24 -9.27
N ALA A 13 23.10 5.40 -8.73
CA ALA A 13 23.62 6.69 -8.25
C ALA A 13 23.58 7.81 -9.29
N TRP A 14 23.87 7.51 -10.57
CA TRP A 14 23.85 8.49 -11.65
C TRP A 14 22.45 9.09 -11.90
N LEU A 15 21.36 8.37 -11.57
CA LEU A 15 19.98 8.85 -11.66
C LEU A 15 19.50 9.39 -10.31
N ALA A 16 19.85 8.73 -9.20
CA ALA A 16 19.44 9.11 -7.86
C ALA A 16 19.95 10.51 -7.46
N VAL A 17 21.20 10.83 -7.80
CA VAL A 17 21.82 12.12 -7.44
C VAL A 17 21.07 13.31 -8.04
N PRO A 18 20.82 13.40 -9.36
CA PRO A 18 20.06 14.52 -9.91
C PRO A 18 18.60 14.52 -9.45
N LEU A 19 17.97 13.36 -9.22
CA LEU A 19 16.62 13.29 -8.67
C LEU A 19 16.55 13.83 -7.23
N ALA A 20 17.55 13.55 -6.41
CA ALA A 20 17.63 14.05 -5.03
C ALA A 20 17.82 15.57 -4.92
N GLN A 21 18.21 16.25 -6.01
CA GLN A 21 18.32 17.70 -6.07
C GLN A 21 16.99 18.43 -6.30
N LEU A 22 15.90 17.73 -6.57
CA LEU A 22 14.56 18.35 -6.64
C LEU A 22 14.22 19.06 -5.33
N PRO A 23 13.74 20.33 -5.37
CA PRO A 23 13.34 21.05 -4.17
C PRO A 23 12.24 20.32 -3.39
N ALA A 24 12.27 20.38 -2.06
CA ALA A 24 11.31 19.71 -1.19
C ALA A 24 9.86 20.07 -1.53
N GLN A 25 9.58 21.32 -1.90
CA GLN A 25 8.25 21.78 -2.31
C GLN A 25 7.74 21.08 -3.58
N THR A 26 8.65 20.71 -4.49
CA THR A 26 8.32 19.95 -5.71
C THR A 26 8.26 18.45 -5.41
N ALA A 27 9.27 17.93 -4.70
CA ALA A 27 9.41 16.53 -4.35
C ALA A 27 8.16 15.99 -3.61
N VAL A 28 7.60 16.75 -2.67
CA VAL A 28 6.40 16.39 -1.91
C VAL A 28 5.16 16.17 -2.78
N ARG A 29 5.11 16.75 -3.97
CA ARG A 29 3.99 16.64 -4.90
C ARG A 29 4.14 15.49 -5.90
N VAL A 30 5.34 14.94 -6.05
CA VAL A 30 5.60 13.83 -6.99
C VAL A 30 4.94 12.56 -6.46
N GLN A 31 4.09 11.96 -7.27
CA GLN A 31 3.39 10.70 -6.98
C GLN A 31 4.05 9.51 -7.69
N GLU A 32 4.53 9.73 -8.91
CA GLU A 32 5.16 8.69 -9.73
C GLU A 32 6.35 9.27 -10.49
N LEU A 33 7.35 8.43 -10.72
CA LEU A 33 8.48 8.65 -11.60
C LEU A 33 8.40 7.64 -12.74
N ARG A 34 8.33 8.11 -13.97
CA ARG A 34 8.22 7.27 -15.16
C ARG A 34 9.47 7.35 -16.01
N LEU A 35 10.07 6.19 -16.21
CA LEU A 35 11.33 5.97 -16.90
C LEU A 35 11.06 5.10 -18.13
N ARG A 36 11.40 5.58 -19.33
CA ARG A 36 11.10 4.89 -20.59
C ARG A 36 12.29 5.00 -21.54
N ILE A 37 12.52 3.95 -22.33
CA ILE A 37 13.56 3.96 -23.37
C ILE A 37 13.29 5.08 -24.38
N GLY A 38 14.33 5.86 -24.69
CA GLY A 38 14.29 6.94 -25.67
C GLY A 38 13.56 8.21 -25.22
N CYS A 39 12.94 8.21 -24.04
CA CYS A 39 12.12 9.30 -23.57
C CYS A 39 12.80 10.11 -22.47
N ALA A 40 12.37 11.37 -22.32
CA ALA A 40 12.71 12.17 -21.16
C ALA A 40 12.07 11.57 -19.90
N VAL A 41 12.72 11.77 -18.75
CA VAL A 41 12.16 11.44 -17.46
C VAL A 41 10.87 12.23 -17.25
N THR A 42 9.80 11.56 -16.83
CA THR A 42 8.49 12.17 -16.58
C THR A 42 8.00 11.86 -15.18
N PHE A 43 7.24 12.78 -14.62
CA PHE A 43 6.67 12.68 -13.28
C PHE A 43 5.15 12.74 -13.35
N ALA A 44 4.48 12.07 -12.42
CA ALA A 44 3.08 12.33 -12.13
C ALA A 44 3.01 13.26 -10.91
N VAL A 45 2.36 14.40 -11.08
CA VAL A 45 2.13 15.41 -10.05
C VAL A 45 0.65 15.74 -10.02
N GLN A 46 -0.02 15.51 -8.91
CA GLN A 46 -1.47 15.73 -8.76
C GLN A 46 -2.31 15.04 -9.87
N GLY A 47 -1.94 13.81 -10.21
CA GLY A 47 -2.62 13.01 -11.23
C GLY A 47 -2.30 13.40 -12.69
N ARG A 48 -1.49 14.43 -12.92
CA ARG A 48 -1.07 14.87 -14.27
C ARG A 48 0.37 14.48 -14.55
N GLN A 49 0.62 14.00 -15.77
CA GLN A 49 1.99 13.74 -16.21
C GLN A 49 2.65 15.03 -16.70
N CYS A 50 3.89 15.24 -16.29
CA CYS A 50 4.72 16.35 -16.74
C CYS A 50 6.17 15.88 -16.99
N ALA A 51 6.83 16.48 -17.96
CA ALA A 51 8.25 16.25 -18.21
C ALA A 51 9.09 16.88 -17.09
N ALA A 52 10.28 16.33 -16.84
CA ALA A 52 11.22 16.88 -15.88
C ALA A 52 11.51 18.37 -16.13
N SER A 53 11.60 18.76 -17.40
CA SER A 53 11.92 20.15 -17.82
C SER A 53 10.88 21.21 -17.38
N VAL A 54 9.66 20.82 -17.06
CA VAL A 54 8.60 21.76 -16.62
C VAL A 54 8.37 21.75 -15.10
N LEU A 55 9.10 20.91 -14.37
CA LEU A 55 9.02 20.90 -12.91
C LEU A 55 9.79 22.07 -12.30
N PRO A 56 9.18 22.82 -11.36
CA PRO A 56 9.86 23.91 -10.67
C PRO A 56 11.13 23.41 -9.94
N GLY A 57 12.27 24.04 -10.24
CA GLY A 57 13.55 23.72 -9.63
C GLY A 57 14.17 22.39 -10.10
N CYS A 58 13.70 21.83 -11.23
CA CYS A 58 14.31 20.64 -11.80
C CYS A 58 15.75 20.91 -12.27
N PRO A 59 16.74 20.09 -11.87
CA PRO A 59 18.11 20.22 -12.35
C PRO A 59 18.19 20.11 -13.88
N PRO A 60 19.02 20.96 -14.56
CA PRO A 60 19.19 20.91 -16.01
C PRO A 60 19.61 19.51 -16.52
N ALA A 61 20.48 18.82 -15.80
CA ALA A 61 20.91 17.47 -16.13
C ALA A 61 19.74 16.48 -16.18
N LEU A 62 18.78 16.56 -15.24
CA LEU A 62 17.60 15.74 -15.22
C LEU A 62 16.59 16.13 -16.32
N ALA A 63 16.45 17.44 -16.55
CA ALA A 63 15.54 17.97 -17.58
C ALA A 63 15.96 17.54 -19.01
N ALA A 64 17.25 17.42 -19.26
CA ALA A 64 17.81 17.00 -20.55
C ALA A 64 17.96 15.47 -20.67
N MET A 65 17.81 14.71 -19.58
CA MET A 65 18.08 13.28 -19.53
C MET A 65 17.11 12.50 -20.38
N ARG A 66 17.66 11.62 -21.22
CA ARG A 66 16.92 10.60 -21.97
C ARG A 66 17.56 9.25 -21.68
N LEU A 67 16.75 8.27 -21.41
CA LEU A 67 17.23 6.95 -20.97
C LEU A 67 17.34 6.01 -22.18
N ASP A 68 18.46 5.33 -22.30
CA ASP A 68 18.63 4.26 -23.26
C ASP A 68 18.20 2.90 -22.69
N ALA A 69 18.32 1.84 -23.49
CA ALA A 69 17.89 0.50 -23.11
C ALA A 69 18.76 -0.08 -21.98
N LEU A 70 20.08 0.16 -22.00
CA LEU A 70 21.01 -0.33 -20.99
C LEU A 70 20.76 0.34 -19.64
N GLN A 71 20.49 1.64 -19.65
CA GLN A 71 20.15 2.40 -18.45
C GLN A 71 18.82 1.91 -17.80
N ILE A 72 17.79 1.62 -18.60
CA ILE A 72 16.54 1.05 -18.09
C ILE A 72 16.78 -0.34 -17.49
N GLU A 73 17.61 -1.15 -18.10
CA GLU A 73 17.98 -2.47 -17.61
C GLU A 73 18.78 -2.38 -16.31
N GLU A 74 19.77 -1.48 -16.21
CA GLU A 74 20.52 -1.22 -14.99
C GLU A 74 19.61 -0.76 -13.84
N ILE A 75 18.68 0.16 -14.12
CA ILE A 75 17.70 0.62 -13.13
C ILE A 75 16.85 -0.57 -12.63
N PHE A 76 16.38 -1.41 -13.55
CA PHE A 76 15.58 -2.58 -13.20
C PHE A 76 16.36 -3.54 -12.29
N TYR A 77 17.59 -3.90 -12.65
CA TYR A 77 18.43 -4.78 -11.82
C TYR A 77 18.74 -4.18 -10.45
N THR A 78 18.98 -2.88 -10.39
CA THR A 78 19.20 -2.18 -9.12
C THR A 78 17.97 -2.24 -8.22
N LEU A 79 16.77 -2.02 -8.78
CA LEU A 79 15.49 -2.12 -8.06
C LEU A 79 15.19 -3.54 -7.57
N CYS A 80 15.68 -4.58 -8.28
CA CYS A 80 15.61 -5.98 -7.86
C CYS A 80 16.69 -6.35 -6.82
N ASN A 81 17.49 -5.41 -6.32
CA ASN A 81 18.65 -5.68 -5.44
C ASN A 81 19.60 -6.74 -6.04
N GLY A 82 19.76 -6.77 -7.37
CA GLY A 82 20.60 -7.72 -8.09
C GLY A 82 20.02 -9.14 -8.23
N SER A 83 18.82 -9.41 -7.69
CA SER A 83 18.17 -10.72 -7.78
C SER A 83 16.76 -10.65 -8.37
N VAL A 84 16.64 -10.91 -9.66
CA VAL A 84 15.34 -10.92 -10.37
C VAL A 84 14.46 -12.09 -9.87
N HIS A 85 15.08 -13.23 -9.52
CA HIS A 85 14.36 -14.43 -9.10
C HIS A 85 13.52 -14.23 -7.82
N THR A 86 13.94 -13.36 -6.91
CA THR A 86 13.17 -13.07 -5.70
C THR A 86 11.86 -12.36 -5.98
N HIS A 87 11.72 -11.77 -7.18
CA HIS A 87 10.53 -11.01 -7.61
C HIS A 87 9.71 -11.73 -8.69
N GLU A 88 9.98 -13.00 -9.01
CA GLU A 88 9.32 -13.72 -10.12
C GLU A 88 7.80 -13.65 -10.07
N ARG A 89 7.20 -13.82 -8.88
CA ARG A 89 5.73 -13.76 -8.71
C ARG A 89 5.18 -12.37 -9.01
N GLU A 90 5.81 -11.33 -8.48
CA GLU A 90 5.40 -9.95 -8.70
C GLU A 90 5.61 -9.54 -10.17
N LEU A 91 6.73 -9.95 -10.77
CA LEU A 91 7.05 -9.67 -12.16
C LEU A 91 6.07 -10.36 -13.12
N ALA A 92 5.57 -11.54 -12.80
CA ALA A 92 4.50 -12.19 -13.56
C ALA A 92 3.21 -11.38 -13.56
N GLU A 93 2.98 -10.56 -12.53
CA GLU A 93 1.87 -9.59 -12.43
C GLU A 93 2.22 -8.19 -12.98
N GLY A 94 3.43 -7.99 -13.52
CA GLY A 94 3.88 -6.73 -14.14
C GLY A 94 4.37 -5.67 -13.16
N TYR A 95 4.77 -6.02 -11.96
CA TYR A 95 5.35 -5.09 -11.00
C TYR A 95 6.44 -5.74 -10.14
N LEU A 96 7.14 -4.92 -9.37
CA LEU A 96 7.97 -5.32 -8.24
C LEU A 96 7.79 -4.32 -7.09
N THR A 97 8.07 -4.77 -5.86
CA THR A 97 8.07 -3.92 -4.67
C THR A 97 9.49 -3.71 -4.20
N THR A 98 9.91 -2.45 -4.06
CA THR A 98 11.25 -2.13 -3.53
C THR A 98 11.30 -2.39 -2.03
N ALA A 99 12.50 -2.55 -1.49
CA ALA A 99 12.76 -2.67 -0.06
C ALA A 99 12.09 -1.55 0.79
N ALA A 100 12.02 -0.34 0.26
CA ALA A 100 11.34 0.79 0.89
C ALA A 100 9.79 0.77 0.74
N GLY A 101 9.21 -0.29 0.17
CA GLY A 101 7.77 -0.45 -0.03
C GLY A 101 7.18 0.34 -1.19
N ASN A 102 8.02 0.85 -2.09
CA ASN A 102 7.54 1.51 -3.29
C ASN A 102 7.21 0.47 -4.36
N ARG A 103 6.02 0.56 -4.95
CA ARG A 103 5.64 -0.30 -6.07
C ARG A 103 6.19 0.26 -7.36
N VAL A 104 6.83 -0.59 -8.15
CA VAL A 104 7.36 -0.27 -9.47
C VAL A 104 6.62 -1.09 -10.51
N GLY A 105 5.79 -0.45 -11.31
CA GLY A 105 5.19 -1.08 -12.49
C GLY A 105 6.27 -1.33 -13.55
N VAL A 106 6.31 -2.54 -14.07
CA VAL A 106 7.27 -2.99 -15.08
C VAL A 106 6.53 -3.25 -16.38
N ALA A 107 6.93 -2.58 -17.45
CA ALA A 107 6.43 -2.84 -18.78
C ALA A 107 7.57 -3.29 -19.72
N GLY A 108 7.27 -4.24 -20.59
CA GLY A 108 8.27 -4.83 -21.46
C GLY A 108 7.72 -5.98 -22.30
N GLN A 109 8.61 -6.83 -22.74
CA GLN A 109 8.26 -8.08 -23.42
C GLN A 109 8.22 -9.21 -22.40
N PHE A 110 7.08 -9.88 -22.32
CA PHE A 110 6.88 -11.07 -21.50
C PHE A 110 6.76 -12.30 -22.38
N VAL A 111 7.28 -13.41 -21.91
CA VAL A 111 7.20 -14.71 -22.59
C VAL A 111 6.48 -15.68 -21.69
N GLN A 112 5.48 -16.35 -22.24
CA GLN A 112 4.78 -17.45 -21.59
C GLN A 112 5.01 -18.72 -22.44
N ARG A 113 5.59 -19.74 -21.85
CA ARG A 113 5.67 -21.09 -22.44
C ARG A 113 4.58 -21.96 -21.84
N GLU A 114 4.04 -22.88 -22.62
CA GLU A 114 3.02 -23.81 -22.13
C GLU A 114 3.51 -24.52 -20.84
N GLY A 115 2.68 -24.45 -19.77
CA GLY A 115 2.96 -25.02 -18.46
C GLY A 115 3.99 -24.27 -17.62
N GLN A 116 4.45 -23.08 -18.03
CA GLN A 116 5.39 -22.24 -17.27
C GLN A 116 4.76 -20.90 -16.85
N SER A 117 5.31 -20.32 -15.77
CA SER A 117 4.98 -18.97 -15.37
C SER A 117 5.41 -17.94 -16.41
N ILE A 118 4.70 -16.81 -16.46
CA ILE A 118 5.07 -15.66 -17.29
C ILE A 118 6.44 -15.14 -16.83
N ALA A 119 7.38 -14.99 -17.76
CA ALA A 119 8.71 -14.47 -17.50
C ALA A 119 8.94 -13.16 -18.26
N LEU A 120 9.56 -12.17 -17.59
CA LEU A 120 9.99 -10.93 -18.21
C LEU A 120 11.26 -11.18 -19.05
N GLN A 121 11.19 -10.93 -20.36
CA GLN A 121 12.31 -11.08 -21.29
C GLN A 121 13.08 -9.76 -21.48
N LYS A 122 12.36 -8.64 -21.57
CA LYS A 122 12.98 -7.33 -21.82
C LYS A 122 12.16 -6.24 -21.17
N VAL A 123 12.80 -5.36 -20.41
CA VAL A 123 12.18 -4.17 -19.80
C VAL A 123 12.25 -3.01 -20.80
N THR A 124 11.14 -2.29 -20.96
CA THR A 124 11.08 -1.09 -21.82
C THR A 124 10.70 0.17 -21.04
N SER A 125 10.01 0.00 -19.92
CA SER A 125 9.63 1.13 -19.07
C SER A 125 9.40 0.70 -17.63
N LEU A 126 9.65 1.64 -16.71
CA LEU A 126 9.46 1.49 -15.27
C LEU A 126 8.62 2.66 -14.75
N ASN A 127 7.67 2.37 -13.88
CA ASN A 127 6.84 3.36 -13.21
C ASN A 127 7.00 3.23 -11.69
N LEU A 128 7.95 3.99 -11.12
CA LEU A 128 8.16 4.03 -9.67
C LEU A 128 7.09 4.90 -9.02
N ARG A 129 6.19 4.28 -8.25
CA ARG A 129 5.17 4.96 -7.45
C ARG A 129 5.73 5.26 -6.07
N ILE A 130 5.62 6.53 -5.67
CA ILE A 130 6.12 6.97 -4.36
C ILE A 130 5.07 6.60 -3.31
N ALA A 131 5.38 5.61 -2.50
CA ALA A 131 4.53 5.22 -1.36
C ALA A 131 4.64 6.31 -0.27
N ARG A 132 3.63 7.15 -0.14
CA ARG A 132 3.62 8.21 0.87
C ARG A 132 2.99 7.74 2.15
N ASN A 133 3.68 8.02 3.23
CA ASN A 133 3.26 7.73 4.59
C ASN A 133 2.52 8.95 5.16
N CYS A 134 1.40 9.31 4.55
CA CYS A 134 0.57 10.39 5.06
C CYS A 134 -0.21 9.88 6.28
N ALA A 135 0.01 10.48 7.45
CA ALA A 135 -0.87 10.23 8.60
C ALA A 135 -2.18 10.99 8.37
N ILE A 136 -3.30 10.31 8.54
CA ILE A 136 -4.63 10.92 8.54
C ILE A 136 -4.94 11.34 9.98
N ARG A 137 -5.38 12.59 10.16
CA ARG A 137 -5.86 13.00 11.48
C ARG A 137 -7.18 12.26 11.76
N LEU A 138 -7.19 11.46 12.80
CA LEU A 138 -8.39 10.76 13.23
C LEU A 138 -9.41 11.73 13.79
N PRO A 139 -10.71 11.63 13.43
CA PRO A 139 -11.77 12.38 14.09
C PRO A 139 -11.84 11.98 15.57
N PRO A 140 -12.22 12.90 16.48
CA PRO A 140 -12.25 12.63 17.93
C PRO A 140 -13.12 11.41 18.30
N GLU A 141 -14.21 11.19 17.59
CA GLU A 141 -15.11 10.04 17.78
C GLU A 141 -14.43 8.70 17.45
N LEU A 142 -13.67 8.64 16.34
CA LEU A 142 -12.91 7.44 15.97
C LEU A 142 -11.72 7.26 16.92
N ASP A 143 -11.04 8.33 17.26
CA ASP A 143 -9.91 8.30 18.18
C ASP A 143 -10.32 7.77 19.55
N LYS A 144 -11.44 8.25 20.10
CA LYS A 144 -12.03 7.77 21.36
C LYS A 144 -12.50 6.32 21.27
N LEU A 145 -13.05 5.90 20.13
CA LEU A 145 -13.47 4.52 19.89
C LEU A 145 -12.28 3.55 20.03
N LEU A 146 -11.12 3.91 19.51
CA LEU A 146 -9.92 3.08 19.55
C LEU A 146 -9.28 2.96 20.95
N GLU A 147 -9.75 3.71 21.93
CA GLU A 147 -9.33 3.57 23.34
C GLU A 147 -10.00 2.36 24.01
N GLN A 148 -11.11 1.91 23.48
CA GLN A 148 -11.95 0.88 24.08
C GLN A 148 -11.89 -0.43 23.25
N HIS A 149 -12.57 -1.44 23.76
CA HIS A 149 -12.91 -2.62 22.97
C HIS A 149 -14.04 -2.26 22.00
N PHE A 150 -13.81 -2.40 20.68
CA PHE A 150 -14.73 -1.91 19.66
C PHE A 150 -15.34 -3.02 18.79
N THR A 151 -14.97 -4.27 19.04
CA THR A 151 -15.43 -5.48 18.33
C THR A 151 -14.97 -5.53 16.88
N GLY A 152 -15.62 -4.84 15.97
CA GLY A 152 -15.30 -4.81 14.55
C GLY A 152 -15.51 -3.43 13.93
N LEU A 153 -14.52 -2.98 13.18
CA LEU A 153 -14.51 -1.72 12.45
C LEU A 153 -14.20 -1.96 10.97
N LEU A 154 -15.03 -1.45 10.08
CA LEU A 154 -14.84 -1.57 8.64
C LEU A 154 -14.63 -0.20 7.98
N VAL A 155 -13.49 -0.04 7.30
CA VAL A 155 -13.17 1.15 6.51
C VAL A 155 -13.70 0.98 5.09
N VAL A 156 -14.65 1.82 4.69
CA VAL A 156 -15.33 1.78 3.40
C VAL A 156 -14.81 2.88 2.50
N GLY A 157 -14.47 2.56 1.24
CA GLY A 157 -14.07 3.57 0.28
C GLY A 157 -13.68 2.98 -1.08
N GLU A 158 -13.73 3.81 -2.10
CA GLU A 158 -13.30 3.47 -3.46
C GLU A 158 -11.78 3.20 -3.53
N PRO A 159 -11.29 2.57 -4.61
CA PRO A 159 -9.86 2.52 -4.90
C PRO A 159 -9.26 3.93 -4.92
N GLY A 160 -8.12 4.12 -4.23
CA GLY A 160 -7.44 5.42 -4.14
C GLY A 160 -8.05 6.41 -3.13
N SER A 161 -9.10 6.06 -2.38
CA SER A 161 -9.71 6.93 -1.37
C SER A 161 -8.89 7.10 -0.09
N GLY A 162 -7.78 6.35 0.09
CA GLY A 162 -6.89 6.45 1.25
C GLY A 162 -7.16 5.41 2.35
N LYS A 163 -7.88 4.31 2.07
CA LYS A 163 -8.14 3.23 3.04
C LYS A 163 -6.86 2.69 3.68
N THR A 164 -5.89 2.29 2.88
CA THR A 164 -4.60 1.77 3.36
C THR A 164 -3.87 2.80 4.24
N THR A 165 -3.95 4.08 3.89
CA THR A 165 -3.38 5.17 4.68
C THR A 165 -4.09 5.33 6.04
N LEU A 166 -5.43 5.22 6.06
CA LEU A 166 -6.20 5.26 7.29
C LEU A 166 -5.91 4.04 8.17
N LEU A 167 -5.86 2.84 7.59
CA LEU A 167 -5.51 1.61 8.32
C LEU A 167 -4.12 1.71 8.97
N ARG A 168 -3.12 2.23 8.25
CA ARG A 168 -1.79 2.49 8.81
C ARG A 168 -1.83 3.48 9.98
N THR A 169 -2.63 4.55 9.85
CA THR A 169 -2.78 5.53 10.93
C THR A 169 -3.41 4.89 12.16
N ILE A 170 -4.49 4.13 11.98
CA ILE A 170 -5.15 3.42 13.08
C ILE A 170 -4.19 2.42 13.74
N ALA A 171 -3.49 1.62 12.95
CA ALA A 171 -2.53 0.65 13.49
C ALA A 171 -1.44 1.31 14.33
N ARG A 172 -0.91 2.46 13.88
CA ARG A 172 0.07 3.25 14.65
C ARG A 172 -0.53 3.78 15.95
N THR A 173 -1.71 4.35 15.89
CA THR A 173 -2.42 4.86 17.07
C THR A 173 -2.63 3.76 18.11
N LEU A 174 -3.04 2.56 17.68
CA LEU A 174 -3.22 1.41 18.56
C LEU A 174 -1.89 0.94 19.17
N ALA A 175 -0.83 0.89 18.36
CA ALA A 175 0.50 0.52 18.81
C ALA A 175 1.08 1.53 19.83
N GLU A 176 0.89 2.83 19.59
CA GLU A 176 1.28 3.90 20.53
C GLU A 176 0.51 3.79 21.85
N ARG A 177 -0.71 3.25 21.82
CA ARG A 177 -1.52 2.93 23.00
C ARG A 177 -1.21 1.54 23.59
N GLN A 178 -0.12 0.93 23.15
CA GLN A 178 0.35 -0.37 23.65
C GLN A 178 -0.65 -1.53 23.45
N ARG A 179 -1.56 -1.40 22.45
CA ARG A 179 -2.42 -2.53 22.04
C ARG A 179 -1.59 -3.54 21.24
N LEU A 180 -1.79 -4.81 21.50
CA LEU A 180 -1.18 -5.90 20.71
C LEU A 180 -1.92 -6.04 19.38
N VAL A 181 -1.31 -5.52 18.31
CA VAL A 181 -1.92 -5.49 16.97
C VAL A 181 -1.21 -6.49 16.06
N ALA A 182 -1.97 -7.44 15.52
CA ALA A 182 -1.51 -8.29 14.43
C ALA A 182 -2.00 -7.73 13.10
N VAL A 183 -1.07 -7.40 12.20
CA VAL A 183 -1.36 -6.92 10.86
C VAL A 183 -1.25 -8.06 9.87
N VAL A 184 -2.36 -8.37 9.22
CA VAL A 184 -2.43 -9.33 8.12
C VAL A 184 -2.24 -8.57 6.81
N ASP A 185 -1.06 -8.71 6.22
CA ASP A 185 -0.60 -7.94 5.07
C ASP A 185 0.02 -8.88 4.04
N GLU A 186 -0.84 -9.54 3.25
CA GLU A 186 -0.44 -10.57 2.29
C GLU A 186 0.60 -10.07 1.29
N ARG A 187 0.48 -8.81 0.85
CA ARG A 187 1.32 -8.19 -0.19
C ARG A 187 2.40 -7.25 0.34
N GLY A 188 2.48 -7.03 1.65
CA GLY A 188 3.41 -6.06 2.24
C GLY A 188 3.07 -4.60 1.91
N GLU A 189 1.82 -4.32 1.54
CA GLU A 189 1.38 -2.98 1.14
C GLU A 189 1.07 -2.08 2.34
N LEU A 190 0.66 -2.65 3.49
CA LEU A 190 0.40 -1.88 4.72
C LEU A 190 1.69 -1.43 5.39
N PHE A 191 2.54 -2.37 5.71
CA PHE A 191 3.82 -2.12 6.40
C PHE A 191 4.93 -2.90 5.73
N PRO A 192 5.68 -2.28 4.81
CA PRO A 192 6.85 -2.92 4.20
C PRO A 192 7.84 -3.41 5.26
N PRO A 193 8.53 -4.55 5.03
CA PRO A 193 9.42 -5.19 6.00
C PRO A 193 10.49 -4.27 6.62
N GLU A 194 10.93 -3.26 5.88
CA GLU A 194 12.04 -2.38 6.24
C GLU A 194 11.62 -1.06 6.91
N GLN A 195 10.33 -0.88 7.19
CA GLN A 195 9.93 0.30 7.96
C GLN A 195 10.36 0.15 9.42
N PRO A 196 10.82 1.24 10.08
CA PRO A 196 11.18 1.19 11.49
C PRO A 196 10.01 0.67 12.32
N LEU A 197 10.34 -0.27 13.18
CA LEU A 197 9.43 -1.09 13.98
C LEU A 197 8.55 -0.22 14.86
N LEU A 198 7.29 -0.14 14.49
CA LEU A 198 6.22 0.01 15.47
C LEU A 198 6.09 -1.35 16.20
N PRO A 199 5.63 -1.37 17.44
CA PRO A 199 5.33 -2.62 18.13
C PRO A 199 4.07 -3.29 17.53
N LEU A 200 4.20 -3.74 16.30
CA LEU A 200 3.17 -4.41 15.51
C LEU A 200 3.72 -5.76 15.04
N GLU A 201 2.90 -6.79 15.17
CA GLU A 201 3.22 -8.10 14.62
C GLU A 201 2.66 -8.21 13.20
N ARG A 202 3.47 -8.67 12.26
CA ARG A 202 3.04 -8.81 10.85
C ARG A 202 3.04 -10.26 10.42
N VAL A 203 1.96 -10.65 9.75
CA VAL A 203 1.82 -11.94 9.09
C VAL A 203 1.53 -11.69 7.61
N GLY A 204 2.43 -12.13 6.74
CA GLY A 204 2.31 -11.92 5.29
C GLY A 204 2.88 -13.09 4.49
N GLY A 205 2.80 -13.02 3.14
CA GLY A 205 3.30 -14.08 2.25
C GLY A 205 2.47 -15.36 2.21
N VAL A 206 1.33 -15.38 2.90
CA VAL A 206 0.30 -16.44 2.87
C VAL A 206 -1.07 -15.80 2.68
N ASP A 207 -2.08 -16.61 2.30
CA ASP A 207 -3.45 -16.12 2.19
C ASP A 207 -3.95 -15.54 3.52
N LYS A 208 -4.84 -14.54 3.45
CA LYS A 208 -5.26 -13.76 4.62
C LYS A 208 -6.00 -14.61 5.66
N ALA A 209 -6.86 -15.54 5.24
CA ALA A 209 -7.58 -16.39 6.18
C ALA A 209 -6.61 -17.23 7.02
N ARG A 210 -5.59 -17.80 6.38
CA ARG A 210 -4.52 -18.53 7.07
C ARG A 210 -3.68 -17.62 7.95
N ALA A 211 -3.34 -16.41 7.48
CA ALA A 211 -2.59 -15.43 8.26
C ALA A 211 -3.34 -15.02 9.55
N VAL A 212 -4.66 -14.81 9.48
CA VAL A 212 -5.53 -14.57 10.65
C VAL A 212 -5.44 -15.73 11.64
N GLN A 213 -5.59 -16.98 11.16
CA GLN A 213 -5.50 -18.17 12.02
C GLN A 213 -4.11 -18.30 12.67
N MET A 214 -3.04 -18.02 11.93
CA MET A 214 -1.67 -18.01 12.47
C MET A 214 -1.54 -16.97 13.58
N ALA A 215 -1.98 -15.73 13.32
CA ALA A 215 -1.94 -14.66 14.31
C ALA A 215 -2.68 -15.03 15.60
N LEU A 216 -3.90 -15.56 15.49
CA LEU A 216 -4.71 -15.99 16.63
C LEU A 216 -4.03 -17.09 17.48
N ARG A 217 -3.36 -18.05 16.81
CA ARG A 217 -2.73 -19.17 17.50
C ARG A 217 -1.40 -18.85 18.15
N THR A 218 -0.65 -17.87 17.63
CA THR A 218 0.77 -17.67 17.99
C THR A 218 1.08 -16.32 18.60
N LEU A 219 0.27 -15.28 18.33
CA LEU A 219 0.59 -13.90 18.70
C LEU A 219 -0.29 -13.34 19.81
N ALA A 220 -1.39 -14.03 20.16
CA ALA A 220 -2.38 -13.57 21.16
C ALA A 220 -2.78 -12.09 20.97
N PRO A 221 -3.19 -11.66 19.76
CA PRO A 221 -3.46 -10.27 19.47
C PRO A 221 -4.70 -9.78 20.20
N GLN A 222 -4.74 -8.50 20.54
CA GLN A 222 -5.95 -7.81 20.98
C GLN A 222 -6.75 -7.26 19.78
N VAL A 223 -6.05 -6.95 18.68
CA VAL A 223 -6.63 -6.43 17.45
C VAL A 223 -5.99 -7.11 16.26
N ILE A 224 -6.81 -7.58 15.32
CA ILE A 224 -6.37 -8.02 13.99
C ILE A 224 -6.73 -6.94 12.97
N LEU A 225 -5.76 -6.52 12.17
CA LEU A 225 -5.94 -5.53 11.12
C LEU A 225 -5.65 -6.17 9.75
N LEU A 226 -6.62 -6.08 8.83
CA LEU A 226 -6.52 -6.54 7.44
C LEU A 226 -6.64 -5.36 6.48
N ASP A 227 -5.87 -5.38 5.37
CA ASP A 227 -6.03 -4.34 4.36
C ASP A 227 -7.39 -4.41 3.68
N GLU A 228 -7.73 -5.51 3.06
CA GLU A 228 -8.97 -5.69 2.33
C GLU A 228 -9.67 -7.00 2.70
N LEU A 229 -10.95 -6.91 3.02
CA LEU A 229 -11.80 -8.07 3.24
C LEU A 229 -12.39 -8.53 1.89
N GLY A 230 -11.76 -9.53 1.29
CA GLY A 230 -12.07 -10.00 -0.07
C GLY A 230 -12.97 -11.23 -0.14
N SER A 231 -12.93 -12.11 0.86
CA SER A 231 -13.61 -13.40 0.79
C SER A 231 -14.44 -13.74 2.04
N LEU A 232 -15.34 -14.72 1.90
CA LEU A 232 -16.08 -15.28 3.03
C LEU A 232 -15.17 -16.12 3.94
N GLU A 233 -14.12 -16.72 3.41
CA GLU A 233 -13.15 -17.49 4.19
C GLU A 233 -12.39 -16.60 5.17
N GLU A 234 -12.02 -15.40 4.74
CA GLU A 234 -11.44 -14.37 5.60
C GLU A 234 -12.40 -13.96 6.72
N THR A 235 -13.70 -13.80 6.38
CA THR A 235 -14.75 -13.50 7.36
C THR A 235 -14.89 -14.59 8.41
N MET A 236 -14.85 -15.86 8.00
CA MET A 236 -14.90 -17.01 8.91
C MET A 236 -13.67 -17.09 9.80
N ALA A 237 -12.50 -16.74 9.29
CA ALA A 237 -11.26 -16.68 10.08
C ALA A 237 -11.36 -15.59 11.17
N LEU A 238 -11.91 -14.42 10.84
CA LEU A 238 -12.16 -13.33 11.81
C LEU A 238 -13.20 -13.74 12.86
N GLU A 239 -14.20 -14.56 12.51
CA GLU A 239 -15.19 -15.05 13.46
C GLU A 239 -14.54 -15.83 14.61
N GLN A 240 -13.50 -16.61 14.34
CA GLN A 240 -12.76 -17.33 15.41
C GLN A 240 -12.11 -16.37 16.39
N GLY A 241 -11.54 -15.27 15.89
CA GLY A 241 -10.96 -14.21 16.72
C GLY A 241 -12.00 -13.48 17.54
N PHE A 242 -13.14 -13.16 16.94
CA PHE A 242 -14.26 -12.50 17.60
C PHE A 242 -14.76 -13.28 18.82
N PHE A 243 -15.01 -14.57 18.68
CA PHE A 243 -15.42 -15.42 19.80
C PHE A 243 -14.34 -15.58 20.89
N SER A 244 -13.10 -15.25 20.56
CA SER A 244 -11.98 -15.20 21.51
C SER A 244 -11.75 -13.81 22.11
N GLY A 245 -12.63 -12.83 21.85
CA GLY A 245 -12.54 -11.47 22.35
C GLY A 245 -11.53 -10.58 21.63
N VAL A 246 -11.14 -10.94 20.41
CA VAL A 246 -10.21 -10.15 19.58
C VAL A 246 -11.01 -9.19 18.70
N ASP A 247 -10.64 -7.90 18.77
CA ASP A 247 -11.16 -6.87 17.87
C ASP A 247 -10.63 -7.05 16.45
N PHE A 248 -11.36 -6.61 15.43
CA PHE A 248 -10.80 -6.55 14.09
C PHE A 248 -11.06 -5.22 13.40
N ILE A 249 -10.16 -4.88 12.49
CA ILE A 249 -10.25 -3.74 11.58
C ILE A 249 -9.96 -4.25 10.18
N ALA A 250 -10.85 -3.95 9.24
CA ALA A 250 -10.64 -4.31 7.83
C ALA A 250 -11.05 -3.17 6.92
N SER A 251 -10.64 -3.21 5.65
CA SER A 251 -11.23 -2.32 4.66
C SER A 251 -12.05 -3.09 3.61
N ILE A 252 -12.90 -2.38 2.90
CA ILE A 252 -13.65 -2.93 1.79
C ILE A 252 -13.81 -1.88 0.67
N HIS A 253 -13.81 -2.35 -0.57
CA HIS A 253 -14.10 -1.51 -1.73
C HIS A 253 -15.61 -1.33 -1.91
N ALA A 254 -16.09 -0.14 -1.58
CA ALA A 254 -17.44 0.31 -1.90
C ALA A 254 -17.47 1.85 -1.92
N PRO A 255 -18.34 2.49 -2.72
CA PRO A 255 -18.45 3.95 -2.78
C PRO A 255 -19.12 4.55 -1.54
N ASP A 256 -19.94 3.77 -0.85
CA ASP A 256 -20.70 4.17 0.34
C ASP A 256 -21.02 2.98 1.26
N ALA A 257 -21.59 3.31 2.42
CA ALA A 257 -21.95 2.33 3.42
C ALA A 257 -23.07 1.39 2.95
N ALA A 258 -24.04 1.86 2.18
CA ALA A 258 -25.17 1.04 1.73
C ALA A 258 -24.68 -0.07 0.78
N GLN A 259 -23.82 0.28 -0.18
CA GLN A 259 -23.21 -0.72 -1.07
C GLN A 259 -22.24 -1.64 -0.34
N ALA A 260 -21.51 -1.15 0.66
CA ALA A 260 -20.69 -2.01 1.50
C ALA A 260 -21.54 -3.07 2.22
N GLN A 261 -22.66 -2.66 2.81
CA GLN A 261 -23.57 -3.57 3.51
C GLN A 261 -24.24 -4.62 2.60
N CYS A 262 -24.29 -4.39 1.28
CA CYS A 262 -24.77 -5.39 0.32
C CYS A 262 -23.73 -6.48 0.00
N ARG A 263 -22.48 -6.31 0.41
CA ARG A 263 -21.43 -7.32 0.18
C ARG A 263 -21.68 -8.56 1.07
N PRO A 264 -21.57 -9.80 0.55
CA PRO A 264 -21.82 -11.01 1.33
C PRO A 264 -20.97 -11.09 2.61
N GLN A 265 -19.70 -10.68 2.53
CA GLN A 265 -18.77 -10.64 3.65
C GLN A 265 -19.30 -9.73 4.77
N VAL A 266 -19.78 -8.54 4.41
CA VAL A 266 -20.29 -7.55 5.36
C VAL A 266 -21.63 -8.00 5.95
N GLN A 267 -22.50 -8.60 5.13
CA GLN A 267 -23.76 -9.18 5.62
C GLN A 267 -23.50 -10.26 6.66
N THR A 268 -22.53 -11.13 6.44
CA THR A 268 -22.15 -12.15 7.40
C THR A 268 -21.67 -11.53 8.72
N LEU A 269 -20.79 -10.51 8.65
CA LEU A 269 -20.32 -9.79 9.84
C LEU A 269 -21.47 -9.15 10.62
N LEU A 270 -22.43 -8.53 9.93
CA LEU A 270 -23.60 -7.89 10.54
C LEU A 270 -24.52 -8.93 11.20
N GLN A 271 -24.86 -9.99 10.49
CA GLN A 271 -25.73 -11.07 11.00
C GLN A 271 -25.14 -11.75 12.24
N ARG A 272 -23.82 -11.87 12.32
CA ARG A 272 -23.11 -12.44 13.46
C ARG A 272 -22.84 -11.43 14.58
N GLY A 273 -23.23 -10.16 14.42
CA GLY A 273 -22.99 -9.09 15.39
C GLY A 273 -21.52 -8.74 15.58
N MET A 274 -20.69 -9.10 14.61
CA MET A 274 -19.24 -8.88 14.64
C MET A 274 -18.86 -7.47 14.23
N LEU A 275 -19.60 -6.84 13.31
CA LEU A 275 -19.38 -5.49 12.84
C LEU A 275 -20.21 -4.50 13.65
N ARG A 276 -19.54 -3.49 14.23
CA ARG A 276 -20.17 -2.46 15.06
C ARG A 276 -19.98 -1.06 14.55
N GLN A 277 -18.93 -0.84 13.73
CA GLN A 277 -18.54 0.48 13.28
C GLN A 277 -18.20 0.49 11.79
N LEU A 278 -18.68 1.53 11.11
CA LEU A 278 -18.29 1.85 9.74
C LEU A 278 -17.59 3.21 9.71
N VAL A 279 -16.46 3.27 9.01
CA VAL A 279 -15.76 4.52 8.68
C VAL A 279 -15.78 4.67 7.17
N VAL A 280 -16.49 5.66 6.66
CA VAL A 280 -16.67 5.88 5.23
C VAL A 280 -15.79 7.03 4.77
N LEU A 281 -14.96 6.80 3.76
CA LEU A 281 -14.09 7.80 3.15
C LEU A 281 -14.84 8.61 2.08
N ALA A 282 -14.42 9.86 1.88
CA ALA A 282 -15.07 10.80 0.97
C ALA A 282 -14.84 10.52 -0.53
N GLY A 283 -13.90 9.64 -0.86
CA GLY A 283 -13.60 9.23 -2.24
C GLY A 283 -12.19 9.57 -2.68
N ARG A 284 -11.90 9.33 -3.97
CA ARG A 284 -10.55 9.48 -4.55
C ARG A 284 -10.11 10.92 -4.79
N GLU A 285 -11.05 11.87 -4.85
CA GLU A 285 -10.73 13.29 -5.05
C GLU A 285 -10.15 13.93 -3.78
N THR A 286 -10.53 13.41 -2.62
CA THR A 286 -10.05 13.85 -1.31
C THR A 286 -9.53 12.64 -0.50
N PRO A 287 -8.40 12.02 -0.90
CA PRO A 287 -7.89 10.80 -0.27
C PRO A 287 -7.61 11.01 1.21
N GLY A 288 -8.09 10.08 2.04
CA GLY A 288 -7.91 10.12 3.49
C GLY A 288 -8.91 11.00 4.24
N CYS A 289 -9.78 11.73 3.53
CA CYS A 289 -10.87 12.46 4.17
C CYS A 289 -11.95 11.49 4.64
N ILE A 290 -12.25 11.48 5.93
CA ILE A 290 -13.34 10.69 6.51
C ILE A 290 -14.63 11.48 6.34
N ARG A 291 -15.61 10.89 5.67
CA ARG A 291 -16.95 11.47 5.46
C ARG A 291 -17.88 11.19 6.63
N GLU A 292 -17.78 9.98 7.18
CA GLU A 292 -18.72 9.50 8.19
C GLU A 292 -18.09 8.43 9.08
N VAL A 293 -18.37 8.49 10.38
CA VAL A 293 -18.12 7.42 11.35
C VAL A 293 -19.47 7.11 11.99
N ARG A 294 -19.93 5.85 11.86
CA ARG A 294 -21.22 5.47 12.40
C ARG A 294 -21.26 4.05 12.97
N ALA A 295 -22.09 3.84 13.98
CA ALA A 295 -22.44 2.52 14.47
C ALA A 295 -23.42 1.81 13.50
N VAL A 296 -23.37 0.48 13.45
CA VAL A 296 -24.25 -0.40 12.68
C VAL A 296 -24.86 -1.48 13.57
#